data_525f3fa5bc1e033a82e76c475f1a2c14
#
_entry.id   525f3fa5bc1e033a82e76c475f1a2c14
#
_cell.length_a   1.000
_cell.length_b   1.000
_cell.length_c   1.000
_cell.angle_alpha   90.00
_cell.angle_beta   90.00
_cell.angle_gamma   90.00
#
_symmetry.space_group_name_H-M   'P 1'
#
loop_
_entity.id
_entity.type
_entity.pdbx_description
1 polymer ?
#
loop_
_entity_poly.entity_id
_entity_poly.type
_entity_poly.pdbx_seq_one_letter_code
_entity_poly.pdbx_strand_id
1 'polypeptide(L)'
;NVNSAWAYKTNPQGYDYAKNAVLWFKEVFGDDYYIEIMRHGLKDELSIDDDLIRIAMETNTKLIATNDAHYLTKNEGFDQKLAIKINTARFDDDIDEGDDMSAKIPVDERMKKRLLNEFYVKSSEEMLEIFADIPEAVENTNEIADKCNLELKLNNATPPNFKFTRKVANEIGLSLPESENEYSLANDSVLFEKMCHDGLAERLKFIDEAKHGEYKARLELEVETIKNMKFPGYMLIVADFIQYAKKQGIPVGPGRGSAAGSLVSYALKITDLDPLPYNLLFERFLNPERISMPDIDVDFCQDRRGEVIKYVAEQYGEYNVAQVATFGKMLAKAVVRDVARVMEVPYNEANDFAKLIPDELGITLMAHKNKKGEI
;
A
#
# COMPACT_ATOMS: atom_id res chain seq x y z
N ASN A 1 21.55 2.13 10.86
CA ASN A 1 20.50 3.04 11.33
C ASN A 1 21.15 4.28 11.96
N VAL A 2 20.91 5.49 11.43
CA VAL A 2 21.54 6.76 11.86
C VAL A 2 21.32 7.03 13.35
N ASN A 3 20.16 6.65 13.89
CA ASN A 3 19.90 6.71 15.33
C ASN A 3 20.81 5.79 16.15
N SER A 4 21.31 4.71 15.54
CA SER A 4 22.27 3.80 16.17
C SER A 4 23.68 4.39 16.18
N ALA A 5 24.09 5.12 15.14
CA ALA A 5 25.38 5.80 15.07
C ALA A 5 25.45 6.96 16.08
N TRP A 6 24.37 7.73 16.21
CA TRP A 6 24.31 8.81 17.21
C TRP A 6 24.29 8.26 18.65
N ALA A 7 23.51 7.23 18.92
CA ALA A 7 23.49 6.56 20.21
C ALA A 7 24.85 5.94 20.56
N TYR A 8 25.55 5.43 19.56
CA TYR A 8 26.90 4.89 19.69
C TYR A 8 27.90 5.97 20.13
N LYS A 9 27.92 7.14 19.49
CA LYS A 9 28.85 8.25 19.83
C LYS A 9 28.61 8.83 21.22
N THR A 10 27.37 8.84 21.68
CA THR A 10 26.99 9.47 22.97
C THR A 10 27.03 8.51 24.15
N ASN A 11 27.13 7.19 23.90
CA ASN A 11 27.18 6.16 24.92
C ASN A 11 28.64 5.67 25.11
N PRO A 12 29.27 5.78 26.29
CA PRO A 12 30.59 5.23 26.56
C PRO A 12 30.73 3.72 26.32
N GLN A 13 29.60 2.99 26.32
CA GLN A 13 29.49 1.55 26.04
C GLN A 13 28.95 1.26 24.64
N GLY A 14 28.95 2.23 23.73
CA GLY A 14 28.31 2.12 22.42
C GLY A 14 28.81 0.95 21.60
N TYR A 15 30.12 0.68 21.60
CA TYR A 15 30.71 -0.46 20.92
C TYR A 15 30.17 -1.80 21.43
N ASP A 16 30.22 -2.01 22.74
CA ASP A 16 29.75 -3.26 23.36
C ASP A 16 28.24 -3.43 23.17
N TYR A 17 27.48 -2.34 23.23
CA TYR A 17 26.05 -2.36 22.93
C TYR A 17 25.77 -2.79 21.48
N ALA A 18 26.48 -2.21 20.51
CA ALA A 18 26.36 -2.57 19.10
C ALA A 18 26.75 -4.03 18.85
N LYS A 19 27.86 -4.48 19.42
CA LYS A 19 28.32 -5.88 19.34
C LYS A 19 27.31 -6.86 19.93
N ASN A 20 26.75 -6.55 21.11
CA ASN A 20 25.74 -7.39 21.74
C ASN A 20 24.44 -7.45 20.90
N ALA A 21 24.03 -6.33 20.25
CA ALA A 21 22.92 -6.32 19.32
C ALA A 21 23.17 -7.23 18.12
N VAL A 22 24.38 -7.18 17.53
CA VAL A 22 24.78 -8.09 16.45
C VAL A 22 24.69 -9.55 16.88
N LEU A 23 25.22 -9.89 18.05
CA LEU A 23 25.17 -11.27 18.57
C LEU A 23 23.73 -11.74 18.78
N TRP A 24 22.85 -10.88 19.29
CA TRP A 24 21.44 -11.20 19.46
C TRP A 24 20.74 -11.44 18.11
N PHE A 25 20.94 -10.53 17.13
CA PHE A 25 20.35 -10.74 15.79
C PHE A 25 20.90 -11.99 15.11
N LYS A 26 22.18 -12.29 15.30
CA LYS A 26 22.78 -13.51 14.77
C LYS A 26 22.22 -14.78 15.43
N GLU A 27 21.91 -14.73 16.73
CA GLU A 27 21.24 -15.84 17.42
C GLU A 27 19.82 -16.08 16.84
N VAL A 28 19.10 -15.02 16.48
CA VAL A 28 17.74 -15.10 15.93
C VAL A 28 17.72 -15.54 14.47
N PHE A 29 18.60 -14.96 13.62
CA PHE A 29 18.56 -15.12 12.16
C PHE A 29 19.67 -16.01 11.60
N GLY A 30 20.65 -16.40 12.41
CA GLY A 30 21.76 -17.26 11.96
C GLY A 30 22.58 -16.60 10.86
N ASP A 31 22.79 -17.36 9.78
CA ASP A 31 23.55 -16.93 8.60
C ASP A 31 22.79 -15.99 7.66
N ASP A 32 21.54 -15.69 7.97
CA ASP A 32 20.73 -14.70 7.23
C ASP A 32 20.84 -13.28 7.80
N TYR A 33 21.68 -13.10 8.82
CA TYR A 33 21.99 -11.80 9.38
C TYR A 33 23.32 -11.25 8.85
N TYR A 34 23.28 -10.00 8.37
CA TYR A 34 24.43 -9.28 7.82
C TYR A 34 24.57 -7.94 8.51
N ILE A 35 25.80 -7.45 8.64
CA ILE A 35 26.06 -6.06 9.03
C ILE A 35 26.15 -5.22 7.77
N GLU A 36 25.27 -4.24 7.65
CA GLU A 36 25.21 -3.32 6.52
C GLU A 36 26.22 -2.18 6.69
N ILE A 37 26.94 -1.89 5.61
CA ILE A 37 27.90 -0.81 5.53
C ILE A 37 27.59 0.08 4.32
N MET A 38 27.59 1.41 4.55
CA MET A 38 27.30 2.41 3.51
C MET A 38 28.34 3.50 3.51
N ARG A 39 28.77 3.97 2.34
CA ARG A 39 29.79 5.00 2.17
C ARG A 39 29.33 6.09 1.19
N HIS A 40 28.67 7.12 1.73
CA HIS A 40 28.24 8.31 0.97
C HIS A 40 29.12 9.54 1.29
N GLY A 41 30.21 9.35 2.06
CA GLY A 41 31.09 10.44 2.47
C GLY A 41 30.61 11.22 3.70
N LEU A 42 29.60 10.74 4.40
CA LEU A 42 29.13 11.36 5.65
C LEU A 42 30.13 11.12 6.79
N LYS A 43 30.41 12.17 7.59
CA LYS A 43 31.29 12.05 8.75
C LYS A 43 30.87 10.96 9.72
N ASP A 44 29.56 10.77 9.88
CA ASP A 44 29.02 9.78 10.80
C ASP A 44 29.22 8.36 10.31
N GLU A 45 29.04 8.11 9.00
CA GLU A 45 29.37 6.83 8.39
C GLU A 45 30.84 6.48 8.57
N LEU A 46 31.72 7.41 8.15
CA LEU A 46 33.17 7.21 8.28
C LEU A 46 33.61 6.97 9.71
N SER A 47 32.94 7.56 10.69
CA SER A 47 33.33 7.46 12.11
C SER A 47 33.01 6.12 12.77
N ILE A 48 32.16 5.31 12.15
CA ILE A 48 31.71 3.98 12.67
C ILE A 48 32.15 2.83 11.76
N ASP A 49 32.69 3.11 10.59
CA ASP A 49 33.03 2.14 9.55
C ASP A 49 34.01 1.08 10.09
N ASP A 50 35.16 1.51 10.65
CA ASP A 50 36.17 0.64 11.25
C ASP A 50 35.60 -0.23 12.39
N ASP A 51 34.70 0.33 13.21
CA ASP A 51 34.08 -0.38 14.32
C ASP A 51 33.07 -1.42 13.83
N LEU A 52 32.31 -1.15 12.77
CA LEU A 52 31.41 -2.13 12.15
C LEU A 52 32.20 -3.29 11.54
N ILE A 53 33.31 -3.01 10.85
CA ILE A 53 34.21 -4.03 10.30
C ILE A 53 34.79 -4.89 11.45
N ARG A 54 35.25 -4.26 12.53
CA ARG A 54 35.78 -4.97 13.71
C ARG A 54 34.71 -5.84 14.38
N ILE A 55 33.50 -5.35 14.57
CA ILE A 55 32.38 -6.13 15.12
C ILE A 55 32.06 -7.32 14.21
N ALA A 56 32.05 -7.14 12.89
CA ALA A 56 31.83 -8.20 11.94
C ALA A 56 32.86 -9.32 12.09
N MET A 57 34.13 -8.98 12.19
CA MET A 57 35.23 -9.94 12.44
C MET A 57 35.09 -10.65 13.79
N GLU A 58 34.86 -9.90 14.88
CA GLU A 58 34.77 -10.45 16.24
C GLU A 58 33.56 -11.36 16.44
N THR A 59 32.47 -11.10 15.72
CA THR A 59 31.23 -11.89 15.80
C THR A 59 31.12 -12.93 14.69
N ASN A 60 32.10 -12.99 13.77
CA ASN A 60 32.03 -13.82 12.57
C ASN A 60 30.73 -13.59 11.78
N THR A 61 30.33 -12.32 11.60
CA THR A 61 29.14 -11.91 10.85
C THR A 61 29.56 -11.32 9.52
N LYS A 62 28.86 -11.68 8.43
CA LYS A 62 29.18 -11.16 7.11
C LYS A 62 28.81 -9.69 6.99
N LEU A 63 29.64 -8.94 6.25
CA LEU A 63 29.34 -7.55 5.85
C LEU A 63 28.57 -7.54 4.53
N ILE A 64 27.73 -6.54 4.33
CA ILE A 64 27.09 -6.24 3.05
C ILE A 64 27.22 -4.76 2.72
N ALA A 65 27.66 -4.45 1.50
CA ALA A 65 27.74 -3.10 0.99
C ALA A 65 26.42 -2.69 0.32
N THR A 66 25.83 -1.58 0.76
CA THR A 66 24.60 -1.05 0.17
C THR A 66 24.75 0.44 -0.16
N ASN A 67 23.79 0.98 -0.90
CA ASN A 67 23.86 2.36 -1.43
C ASN A 67 22.56 3.15 -1.23
N ASP A 68 21.69 2.89 -0.37
CA ASP A 68 20.51 3.73 -0.03
C ASP A 68 20.05 4.68 -1.18
N ALA A 69 19.89 4.13 -2.41
CA ALA A 69 19.62 4.92 -3.61
C ALA A 69 18.27 5.63 -3.55
N HIS A 70 18.23 6.93 -3.84
CA HIS A 70 17.04 7.76 -3.82
C HIS A 70 16.66 8.32 -5.19
N TYR A 71 17.55 8.25 -6.17
CA TYR A 71 17.35 8.70 -7.55
C TYR A 71 18.25 7.89 -8.50
N LEU A 72 18.01 7.97 -9.81
CA LEU A 72 18.62 7.06 -10.77
C LEU A 72 20.04 7.47 -11.15
N THR A 73 20.26 8.76 -11.44
CA THR A 73 21.55 9.25 -11.94
C THR A 73 22.11 10.35 -11.06
N LYS A 74 23.44 10.48 -11.03
CA LYS A 74 24.14 11.50 -10.23
C LYS A 74 23.64 12.93 -10.49
N ASN A 75 23.18 13.23 -11.70
CA ASN A 75 22.70 14.56 -12.07
C ASN A 75 21.33 14.90 -11.47
N GLU A 76 20.56 13.91 -10.99
CA GLU A 76 19.22 14.10 -10.39
C GLU A 76 19.26 14.50 -8.92
N GLY A 77 20.47 14.65 -8.34
CA GLY A 77 20.60 15.09 -6.95
C GLY A 77 19.96 16.45 -6.66
N PHE A 78 19.98 17.38 -7.66
CA PHE A 78 19.30 18.66 -7.54
C PHE A 78 17.78 18.50 -7.52
N ASP A 79 17.23 17.63 -8.37
CA ASP A 79 15.79 17.37 -8.44
C ASP A 79 15.30 16.76 -7.12
N GLN A 80 16.10 15.87 -6.52
CA GLN A 80 15.83 15.30 -5.21
C GLN A 80 15.81 16.38 -4.10
N LYS A 81 16.75 17.36 -4.14
CA LYS A 81 16.75 18.51 -3.20
C LYS A 81 15.44 19.30 -3.32
N LEU A 82 14.98 19.59 -4.55
CA LEU A 82 13.72 20.30 -4.78
C LEU A 82 12.53 19.49 -4.25
N ALA A 83 12.48 18.20 -4.50
CA ALA A 83 11.42 17.33 -4.01
C ALA A 83 11.34 17.32 -2.47
N ILE A 84 12.49 17.31 -1.79
CA ILE A 84 12.57 17.40 -0.33
C ILE A 84 12.04 18.76 0.16
N LYS A 85 12.49 19.87 -0.44
CA LYS A 85 12.02 21.22 -0.10
C LYS A 85 10.51 21.37 -0.27
N ILE A 86 9.94 20.81 -1.35
CA ILE A 86 8.48 20.82 -1.60
C ILE A 86 7.75 20.05 -0.50
N ASN A 87 8.20 18.85 -0.15
CA ASN A 87 7.53 17.99 0.83
C ASN A 87 7.63 18.49 2.27
N THR A 88 8.74 19.20 2.61
CA THR A 88 9.00 19.67 3.98
C THR A 88 8.51 21.10 4.20
N ALA A 89 8.08 21.79 3.14
CA ALA A 89 7.73 23.22 3.15
C ALA A 89 8.86 24.12 3.73
N ARG A 90 10.11 23.69 3.62
CA ARG A 90 11.28 24.46 4.03
C ARG A 90 11.88 25.15 2.81
N PHE A 91 12.17 26.45 2.96
CA PHE A 91 12.65 27.32 1.88
C PHE A 91 14.12 27.70 2.04
N ASP A 92 14.71 27.50 3.22
CA ASP A 92 16.05 27.96 3.54
C ASP A 92 17.13 27.11 2.89
N ASP A 93 18.17 27.78 2.34
CA ASP A 93 19.39 27.14 1.85
C ASP A 93 20.25 26.59 3.01
N ASP A 94 19.87 26.88 4.26
CA ASP A 94 20.50 26.45 5.51
C ASP A 94 20.52 24.94 5.75
N ILE A 95 20.08 24.16 4.78
CA ILE A 95 20.24 22.71 4.81
C ILE A 95 21.72 22.31 4.58
N ASP A 96 22.55 23.21 4.03
CA ASP A 96 23.95 22.94 3.68
C ASP A 96 24.95 23.23 4.83
N GLU A 97 24.61 24.03 5.84
CA GLU A 97 25.46 24.30 6.96
C GLU A 97 24.76 24.05 8.29
N GLY A 98 25.35 23.17 9.07
CA GLY A 98 24.81 22.68 10.32
C GLY A 98 24.64 23.74 11.40
N ASP A 99 23.62 24.56 11.29
CA ASP A 99 23.19 25.44 12.38
C ASP A 99 21.87 24.95 13.00
N ASP A 100 22.04 24.60 14.23
CA ASP A 100 21.06 24.23 15.23
C ASP A 100 20.20 25.46 15.60
N MET A 101 19.22 25.79 14.77
CA MET A 101 18.32 26.92 15.03
C MET A 101 16.84 26.57 15.04
N SER A 102 16.49 25.33 15.33
CA SER A 102 15.16 25.03 15.82
C SER A 102 15.20 23.94 16.88
N ALA A 103 15.27 24.35 18.10
CA ALA A 103 15.29 23.53 19.32
C ALA A 103 14.06 22.61 19.50
N LYS A 104 13.39 22.15 18.43
CA LYS A 104 12.22 21.26 18.53
C LYS A 104 12.13 20.13 17.53
N ILE A 105 12.94 20.11 16.46
CA ILE A 105 13.07 18.93 15.60
C ILE A 105 14.51 18.92 15.12
N PRO A 106 15.38 18.02 15.58
CA PRO A 106 16.69 17.87 14.98
C PRO A 106 16.47 17.69 13.48
N VAL A 107 17.16 18.49 12.66
CA VAL A 107 17.24 18.23 11.23
C VAL A 107 17.77 16.80 11.15
N ASP A 108 16.87 15.88 10.80
CA ASP A 108 17.20 14.47 10.79
C ASP A 108 18.45 14.33 9.92
N GLU A 109 19.49 13.67 10.43
CA GLU A 109 20.70 13.32 9.67
C GLU A 109 20.34 12.70 8.33
N ARG A 110 19.18 12.03 8.24
CA ARG A 110 18.57 11.53 7.00
C ARG A 110 18.31 12.63 5.97
N MET A 111 18.00 13.84 6.40
CA MET A 111 17.73 14.96 5.51
C MET A 111 19.02 15.57 4.98
N LYS A 112 20.06 15.71 5.82
CA LYS A 112 21.41 16.09 5.39
C LYS A 112 21.96 15.08 4.39
N LYS A 113 21.78 13.79 4.67
CA LYS A 113 22.18 12.69 3.83
C LYS A 113 21.58 12.79 2.41
N ARG A 114 20.28 13.08 2.29
CA ARG A 114 19.58 13.21 1.01
C ARG A 114 20.02 14.40 0.15
N LEU A 115 20.80 15.31 0.69
CA LEU A 115 21.31 16.47 -0.03
C LEU A 115 22.65 16.23 -0.74
N LEU A 116 23.33 15.13 -0.43
CA LEU A 116 24.55 14.74 -1.12
C LEU A 116 24.22 14.09 -2.48
N ASN A 117 25.04 14.35 -3.50
CA ASN A 117 24.89 13.79 -4.84
C ASN A 117 25.43 12.35 -4.94
N GLU A 118 25.41 11.59 -3.83
CA GLU A 118 25.94 10.23 -3.76
C GLU A 118 24.84 9.15 -3.59
N PHE A 119 23.56 9.56 -3.57
CA PHE A 119 22.44 8.66 -3.37
C PHE A 119 21.77 8.22 -4.68
N TYR A 120 22.52 8.15 -5.78
CA TYR A 120 22.05 7.62 -7.04
C TYR A 120 22.30 6.10 -7.14
N VAL A 121 21.68 5.46 -8.12
CA VAL A 121 21.94 4.03 -8.38
C VAL A 121 23.33 3.89 -8.98
N LYS A 122 24.31 3.50 -8.16
CA LYS A 122 25.69 3.26 -8.57
C LYS A 122 25.81 1.96 -9.37
N SER A 123 26.77 1.93 -10.29
CA SER A 123 27.11 0.69 -11.00
C SER A 123 27.88 -0.27 -10.09
N SER A 124 27.99 -1.54 -10.51
CA SER A 124 28.79 -2.53 -9.77
C SER A 124 30.26 -2.13 -9.68
N GLU A 125 30.80 -1.51 -10.74
CA GLU A 125 32.18 -1.02 -10.78
C GLU A 125 32.40 0.11 -9.78
N GLU A 126 31.49 1.09 -9.71
CA GLU A 126 31.54 2.17 -8.72
C GLU A 126 31.45 1.63 -7.30
N MET A 127 30.60 0.64 -7.03
CA MET A 127 30.52 0.02 -5.71
C MET A 127 31.81 -0.74 -5.35
N LEU A 128 32.40 -1.49 -6.29
CA LEU A 128 33.68 -2.15 -6.07
C LEU A 128 34.84 -1.17 -5.82
N GLU A 129 34.85 0.00 -6.45
CA GLU A 129 35.84 1.06 -6.19
C GLU A 129 35.67 1.66 -4.79
N ILE A 130 34.44 1.95 -4.36
CA ILE A 130 34.14 2.53 -3.03
C ILE A 130 34.50 1.57 -1.90
N PHE A 131 34.32 0.27 -2.10
CA PHE A 131 34.57 -0.80 -1.12
C PHE A 131 35.80 -1.66 -1.47
N ALA A 132 36.80 -1.07 -2.17
CA ALA A 132 37.99 -1.79 -2.62
C ALA A 132 38.80 -2.42 -1.48
N ASP A 133 38.71 -1.89 -0.26
CA ASP A 133 39.33 -2.42 0.94
C ASP A 133 38.57 -3.60 1.59
N ILE A 134 37.30 -3.79 1.25
CA ILE A 134 36.43 -4.87 1.73
C ILE A 134 35.56 -5.43 0.59
N PRO A 135 36.13 -5.94 -0.50
CA PRO A 135 35.40 -6.35 -1.69
C PRO A 135 34.37 -7.47 -1.40
N GLU A 136 34.61 -8.29 -0.39
CA GLU A 136 33.67 -9.32 0.05
C GLU A 136 32.32 -8.76 0.49
N ALA A 137 32.25 -7.52 0.97
CA ALA A 137 30.98 -6.87 1.33
C ALA A 137 30.11 -6.62 0.08
N VAL A 138 30.71 -6.35 -1.08
CA VAL A 138 30.02 -6.23 -2.36
C VAL A 138 29.66 -7.63 -2.89
N GLU A 139 30.56 -8.61 -2.81
CA GLU A 139 30.32 -9.98 -3.26
C GLU A 139 29.16 -10.64 -2.50
N ASN A 140 29.04 -10.40 -1.19
CA ASN A 140 27.93 -10.92 -0.36
C ASN A 140 26.55 -10.45 -0.81
N THR A 141 26.43 -9.40 -1.61
CA THR A 141 25.15 -9.01 -2.21
C THR A 141 24.61 -10.07 -3.16
N ASN A 142 25.50 -10.78 -3.89
CA ASN A 142 25.13 -11.88 -4.77
C ASN A 142 24.59 -13.07 -3.96
N GLU A 143 25.19 -13.35 -2.79
CA GLU A 143 24.68 -14.42 -1.91
C GLU A 143 23.23 -14.17 -1.48
N ILE A 144 22.89 -12.91 -1.14
CA ILE A 144 21.51 -12.55 -0.80
C ILE A 144 20.59 -12.67 -2.01
N ALA A 145 21.04 -12.20 -3.19
CA ALA A 145 20.27 -12.32 -4.42
C ALA A 145 19.96 -13.78 -4.75
N ASP A 146 20.94 -14.68 -4.60
CA ASP A 146 20.77 -16.11 -4.85
C ASP A 146 19.82 -16.80 -3.85
N LYS A 147 19.72 -16.29 -2.62
CA LYS A 147 18.75 -16.74 -1.62
C LYS A 147 17.31 -16.27 -1.92
N CYS A 148 17.14 -15.17 -2.65
CA CYS A 148 15.85 -14.57 -2.97
C CYS A 148 15.24 -15.20 -4.22
N ASN A 149 14.48 -16.28 -4.06
CA ASN A 149 13.87 -17.04 -5.15
C ASN A 149 12.35 -17.10 -5.08
N LEU A 150 11.72 -16.07 -4.49
CA LEU A 150 10.27 -15.99 -4.37
C LEU A 150 9.60 -15.77 -5.73
N GLU A 151 8.78 -16.74 -6.15
CA GLU A 151 7.90 -16.60 -7.30
C GLU A 151 6.50 -16.15 -6.86
N LEU A 152 6.12 -14.92 -7.22
CA LEU A 152 4.79 -14.41 -6.98
C LEU A 152 3.80 -14.96 -8.01
N LYS A 153 2.79 -15.69 -7.55
CA LYS A 153 1.68 -16.13 -8.40
C LYS A 153 0.75 -14.96 -8.68
N LEU A 154 1.02 -14.24 -9.76
CA LEU A 154 0.20 -13.10 -10.18
C LEU A 154 -1.18 -13.59 -10.65
N ASN A 155 -2.19 -12.72 -10.55
CA ASN A 155 -3.58 -12.98 -10.95
C ASN A 155 -4.26 -14.15 -10.22
N ASN A 156 -3.72 -14.59 -9.08
CA ASN A 156 -4.35 -15.57 -8.22
C ASN A 156 -5.01 -14.88 -7.03
N ALA A 157 -6.22 -14.37 -7.22
CA ALA A 157 -6.99 -13.77 -6.15
C ALA A 157 -7.36 -14.83 -5.10
N THR A 158 -6.93 -14.62 -3.86
CA THR A 158 -7.23 -15.52 -2.74
C THR A 158 -8.01 -14.73 -1.69
N PRO A 159 -9.34 -14.61 -1.81
CA PRO A 159 -10.15 -13.93 -0.81
C PRO A 159 -10.07 -14.69 0.52
N PRO A 160 -10.13 -13.99 1.66
CA PRO A 160 -10.22 -14.64 2.96
C PRO A 160 -11.53 -15.42 3.07
N ASN A 161 -11.53 -16.48 3.90
CA ASN A 161 -12.74 -17.23 4.19
C ASN A 161 -13.66 -16.43 5.09
N PHE A 162 -14.95 -16.45 4.80
CA PHE A 162 -15.95 -15.91 5.72
C PHE A 162 -16.05 -16.82 6.95
N LYS A 163 -16.11 -16.23 8.16
CA LYS A 163 -16.15 -16.98 9.41
C LYS A 163 -17.60 -17.43 9.74
N PHE A 164 -18.10 -18.38 8.98
CA PHE A 164 -19.41 -18.96 9.21
C PHE A 164 -19.29 -20.43 9.63
N THR A 165 -19.50 -20.69 10.91
CA THR A 165 -19.33 -22.00 11.49
C THR A 165 -20.62 -22.81 11.52
N ARG A 166 -20.51 -24.14 11.56
CA ARG A 166 -21.66 -25.05 11.73
C ARG A 166 -22.48 -24.73 12.99
N LYS A 167 -21.83 -24.28 14.06
CA LYS A 167 -22.49 -23.86 15.28
C LYS A 167 -23.45 -22.70 15.02
N VAL A 168 -22.95 -21.65 14.37
CA VAL A 168 -23.77 -20.48 14.00
C VAL A 168 -24.88 -20.86 13.03
N ALA A 169 -24.61 -21.73 12.07
CA ALA A 169 -25.63 -22.24 11.15
C ALA A 169 -26.77 -22.91 11.88
N ASN A 170 -26.48 -23.80 12.83
CA ASN A 170 -27.49 -24.50 13.61
C ASN A 170 -28.32 -23.53 14.47
N GLU A 171 -27.71 -22.49 15.04
CA GLU A 171 -28.42 -21.46 15.83
C GLU A 171 -29.46 -20.68 15.00
N ILE A 172 -29.20 -20.50 13.71
CA ILE A 172 -30.13 -19.82 12.76
C ILE A 172 -30.98 -20.79 11.95
N GLY A 173 -30.96 -22.10 12.28
CA GLY A 173 -31.75 -23.13 11.62
C GLY A 173 -31.32 -23.45 10.19
N LEU A 174 -30.07 -23.25 9.86
CA LEU A 174 -29.51 -23.49 8.53
C LEU A 174 -28.73 -24.81 8.51
N SER A 175 -29.11 -25.71 7.59
CA SER A 175 -28.40 -26.98 7.38
C SER A 175 -27.21 -26.75 6.46
N LEU A 176 -26.00 -27.04 6.94
CA LEU A 176 -24.78 -26.96 6.12
C LEU A 176 -24.44 -28.34 5.51
N PRO A 177 -23.85 -28.35 4.29
CA PRO A 177 -23.31 -29.56 3.71
C PRO A 177 -22.28 -30.23 4.63
N GLU A 178 -22.14 -31.55 4.54
CA GLU A 178 -21.06 -32.24 5.21
C GLU A 178 -19.72 -31.83 4.57
N SER A 179 -18.89 -31.14 5.36
CA SER A 179 -17.56 -30.70 4.97
C SER A 179 -16.60 -30.97 6.13
N GLU A 180 -15.41 -31.46 5.82
CA GLU A 180 -14.35 -31.65 6.81
C GLU A 180 -13.82 -30.29 7.33
N ASN A 181 -13.94 -29.23 6.53
CA ASN A 181 -13.52 -27.90 6.91
C ASN A 181 -14.70 -27.11 7.50
N GLU A 182 -14.50 -26.54 8.68
CA GLU A 182 -15.46 -25.67 9.35
C GLU A 182 -15.79 -24.42 8.51
N TYR A 183 -14.84 -23.95 7.70
CA TYR A 183 -14.97 -22.84 6.76
C TYR A 183 -14.82 -23.36 5.35
N SER A 184 -15.88 -23.31 4.55
CA SER A 184 -15.85 -23.77 3.18
C SER A 184 -16.70 -22.91 2.26
N LEU A 185 -16.33 -22.87 0.98
CA LEU A 185 -17.11 -22.20 -0.07
C LEU A 185 -18.54 -22.70 -0.14
N ALA A 186 -18.78 -24.00 0.16
CA ALA A 186 -20.12 -24.57 0.20
C ALA A 186 -20.96 -23.97 1.33
N ASN A 187 -20.35 -23.79 2.50
CA ASN A 187 -21.01 -23.16 3.67
C ASN A 187 -21.32 -21.69 3.38
N ASP A 188 -20.36 -20.94 2.82
CA ASP A 188 -20.55 -19.54 2.43
C ASP A 188 -21.68 -19.41 1.41
N SER A 189 -21.78 -20.33 0.44
CA SER A 189 -22.81 -20.30 -0.60
C SER A 189 -24.21 -20.48 -0.03
N VAL A 190 -24.39 -21.35 0.98
CA VAL A 190 -25.70 -21.59 1.62
C VAL A 190 -26.14 -20.35 2.41
N LEU A 191 -25.23 -19.76 3.19
CA LEU A 191 -25.52 -18.54 3.95
C LEU A 191 -25.82 -17.37 3.01
N PHE A 192 -24.98 -17.19 1.98
CA PHE A 192 -25.10 -16.12 1.00
C PHE A 192 -26.48 -16.16 0.32
N GLU A 193 -26.89 -17.31 -0.18
CA GLU A 193 -28.18 -17.50 -0.84
C GLU A 193 -29.34 -17.14 0.09
N LYS A 194 -29.33 -17.67 1.33
CA LYS A 194 -30.33 -17.32 2.33
C LYS A 194 -30.38 -15.80 2.60
N MET A 195 -29.24 -15.16 2.82
CA MET A 195 -29.19 -13.71 3.09
C MET A 195 -29.68 -12.88 1.90
N CYS A 196 -29.40 -13.30 0.68
CA CYS A 196 -29.91 -12.65 -0.53
C CYS A 196 -31.45 -12.72 -0.62
N HIS A 197 -32.03 -13.90 -0.40
CA HIS A 197 -33.48 -14.06 -0.41
C HIS A 197 -34.17 -13.30 0.72
N ASP A 198 -33.67 -13.40 1.94
CA ASP A 198 -34.21 -12.67 3.10
C ASP A 198 -34.12 -11.15 2.87
N GLY A 199 -33.00 -10.69 2.38
CA GLY A 199 -32.78 -9.27 2.08
C GLY A 199 -33.67 -8.76 0.96
N LEU A 200 -33.84 -9.53 -0.12
CA LEU A 200 -34.79 -9.18 -1.18
C LEU A 200 -36.22 -9.14 -0.63
N ALA A 201 -36.63 -10.11 0.17
CA ALA A 201 -37.98 -10.10 0.76
C ALA A 201 -38.26 -8.84 1.61
N GLU A 202 -37.23 -8.31 2.30
CA GLU A 202 -37.33 -7.02 2.99
C GLU A 202 -37.51 -5.85 2.02
N ARG A 203 -36.74 -5.81 0.94
CA ARG A 203 -36.77 -4.73 -0.07
C ARG A 203 -38.10 -4.74 -0.84
N LEU A 204 -38.63 -5.91 -1.17
CA LEU A 204 -39.90 -6.06 -1.92
C LEU A 204 -41.11 -5.46 -1.19
N LYS A 205 -41.07 -5.28 0.14
CA LYS A 205 -42.14 -4.61 0.89
C LYS A 205 -42.38 -3.16 0.45
N PHE A 206 -41.42 -2.55 -0.22
CA PHE A 206 -41.45 -1.17 -0.70
C PHE A 206 -41.60 -1.07 -2.22
N ILE A 207 -41.77 -2.20 -2.91
CA ILE A 207 -41.83 -2.32 -4.36
C ILE A 207 -43.22 -2.87 -4.78
N ASP A 208 -43.76 -2.38 -5.92
CA ASP A 208 -45.02 -2.82 -6.47
C ASP A 208 -45.01 -4.35 -6.69
N GLU A 209 -46.03 -5.03 -6.20
CA GLU A 209 -46.19 -6.50 -6.35
C GLU A 209 -46.12 -6.99 -7.79
N ALA A 210 -46.59 -6.19 -8.75
CA ALA A 210 -46.55 -6.53 -10.18
C ALA A 210 -45.09 -6.72 -10.68
N LYS A 211 -44.08 -6.10 -10.00
CA LYS A 211 -42.68 -6.21 -10.36
C LYS A 211 -41.94 -7.29 -9.61
N HIS A 212 -42.52 -7.90 -8.57
CA HIS A 212 -41.83 -8.90 -7.74
C HIS A 212 -41.24 -10.06 -8.53
N GLY A 213 -41.93 -10.48 -9.62
CA GLY A 213 -41.46 -11.54 -10.50
C GLY A 213 -40.12 -11.20 -11.19
N GLU A 214 -39.98 -9.98 -11.67
CA GLU A 214 -38.75 -9.47 -12.30
C GLU A 214 -37.57 -9.44 -11.31
N TYR A 215 -37.78 -8.91 -10.10
CA TYR A 215 -36.77 -8.87 -9.07
C TYR A 215 -36.29 -10.26 -8.64
N LYS A 216 -37.22 -11.20 -8.45
CA LYS A 216 -36.87 -12.59 -8.11
C LYS A 216 -36.04 -13.24 -9.21
N ALA A 217 -36.48 -13.15 -10.47
CA ALA A 217 -35.74 -13.71 -11.59
C ALA A 217 -34.32 -13.11 -11.72
N ARG A 218 -34.19 -11.82 -11.53
CA ARG A 218 -32.89 -11.14 -11.55
C ARG A 218 -32.02 -11.58 -10.39
N LEU A 219 -32.56 -11.74 -9.17
CA LEU A 219 -31.77 -12.20 -8.01
C LEU A 219 -31.23 -13.63 -8.26
N GLU A 220 -32.04 -14.55 -8.73
CA GLU A 220 -31.60 -15.92 -9.01
C GLU A 220 -30.42 -15.95 -10.00
N LEU A 221 -30.51 -15.18 -11.09
CA LEU A 221 -29.46 -15.08 -12.09
C LEU A 221 -28.15 -14.57 -11.46
N GLU A 222 -28.22 -13.51 -10.63
CA GLU A 222 -27.04 -12.93 -9.98
C GLU A 222 -26.46 -13.87 -8.92
N VAL A 223 -27.30 -14.51 -8.10
CA VAL A 223 -26.87 -15.47 -7.07
C VAL A 223 -26.16 -16.65 -7.71
N GLU A 224 -26.71 -17.22 -8.76
CA GLU A 224 -26.10 -18.34 -9.49
C GLU A 224 -24.74 -17.92 -10.09
N THR A 225 -24.67 -16.75 -10.72
CA THR A 225 -23.45 -16.23 -11.32
C THR A 225 -22.37 -16.04 -10.27
N ILE A 226 -22.68 -15.41 -9.12
CA ILE A 226 -21.73 -15.17 -8.03
C ILE A 226 -21.24 -16.49 -7.42
N LYS A 227 -22.14 -17.49 -7.26
CA LYS A 227 -21.78 -18.84 -6.77
C LYS A 227 -20.83 -19.55 -7.73
N ASN A 228 -21.11 -19.52 -9.04
CA ASN A 228 -20.29 -20.14 -10.07
C ASN A 228 -18.91 -19.51 -10.18
N MET A 229 -18.81 -18.20 -9.96
CA MET A 229 -17.55 -17.46 -9.91
C MET A 229 -16.80 -17.58 -8.56
N LYS A 230 -17.35 -18.30 -7.57
CA LYS A 230 -16.77 -18.56 -6.24
C LYS A 230 -16.57 -17.31 -5.36
N PHE A 231 -17.47 -16.32 -5.45
CA PHE A 231 -17.43 -15.09 -4.68
C PHE A 231 -18.47 -14.94 -3.54
N PRO A 232 -19.24 -15.97 -3.09
CA PRO A 232 -20.16 -15.83 -1.98
C PRO A 232 -19.49 -15.28 -0.71
N GLY A 233 -18.34 -15.85 -0.30
CA GLY A 233 -17.60 -15.41 0.88
C GLY A 233 -17.17 -13.94 0.80
N TYR A 234 -16.70 -13.49 -0.38
CA TYR A 234 -16.36 -12.09 -0.59
C TYR A 234 -17.57 -11.16 -0.39
N MET A 235 -18.72 -11.49 -0.96
CA MET A 235 -19.96 -10.71 -0.80
C MET A 235 -20.41 -10.67 0.67
N LEU A 236 -20.28 -11.77 1.40
CA LEU A 236 -20.60 -11.85 2.82
C LEU A 236 -19.67 -10.99 3.67
N ILE A 237 -18.36 -10.98 3.40
CA ILE A 237 -17.38 -10.15 4.09
C ILE A 237 -17.71 -8.67 3.90
N VAL A 238 -18.02 -8.27 2.66
CA VAL A 238 -18.37 -6.85 2.37
C VAL A 238 -19.67 -6.46 3.07
N ALA A 239 -20.69 -7.32 3.04
CA ALA A 239 -21.95 -7.08 3.75
C ALA A 239 -21.73 -6.97 5.27
N ASP A 240 -20.88 -7.81 5.85
CA ASP A 240 -20.60 -7.85 7.27
C ASP A 240 -20.02 -6.53 7.79
N PHE A 241 -18.94 -6.04 7.22
CA PHE A 241 -18.32 -4.81 7.71
C PHE A 241 -19.16 -3.55 7.43
N ILE A 242 -19.94 -3.53 6.36
CA ILE A 242 -20.90 -2.44 6.09
C ILE A 242 -22.01 -2.45 7.16
N GLN A 243 -22.55 -3.62 7.46
CA GLN A 243 -23.60 -3.74 8.49
C GLN A 243 -23.05 -3.46 9.88
N TYR A 244 -21.80 -3.87 10.18
CA TYR A 244 -21.11 -3.46 11.40
C TYR A 244 -21.08 -1.92 11.52
N ALA A 245 -20.61 -1.24 10.49
CA ALA A 245 -20.54 0.22 10.48
C ALA A 245 -21.93 0.86 10.72
N LYS A 246 -22.96 0.40 9.99
CA LYS A 246 -24.34 0.88 10.14
C LYS A 246 -24.88 0.64 11.57
N LYS A 247 -24.59 -0.52 12.19
CA LYS A 247 -24.97 -0.85 13.57
C LYS A 247 -24.28 0.03 14.60
N GLN A 248 -23.02 0.42 14.35
CA GLN A 248 -22.26 1.37 15.20
C GLN A 248 -22.63 2.83 14.95
N GLY A 249 -23.59 3.12 14.09
CA GLY A 249 -23.96 4.48 13.71
C GLY A 249 -22.86 5.22 12.93
N ILE A 250 -21.98 4.48 12.24
CA ILE A 250 -20.98 5.07 11.35
C ILE A 250 -21.66 5.30 10.00
N PRO A 251 -21.70 6.53 9.48
CA PRO A 251 -22.27 6.82 8.18
C PRO A 251 -21.57 6.05 7.06
N VAL A 252 -22.36 5.39 6.20
CA VAL A 252 -21.92 4.66 5.03
C VAL A 252 -22.61 5.24 3.81
N GLY A 253 -21.84 5.44 2.72
CA GLY A 253 -22.40 5.93 1.45
C GLY A 253 -23.38 4.93 0.83
N PRO A 254 -24.30 5.39 -0.06
CA PRO A 254 -25.35 4.55 -0.66
C PRO A 254 -24.81 3.51 -1.64
N GLY A 255 -23.53 3.52 -1.92
CA GLY A 255 -22.86 2.70 -2.92
C GLY A 255 -22.47 3.50 -4.16
N ARG A 256 -21.38 3.07 -4.79
CA ARG A 256 -20.85 3.65 -6.03
C ARG A 256 -20.18 2.59 -6.90
N GLY A 257 -19.70 2.98 -8.07
CA GLY A 257 -19.02 2.08 -8.99
C GLY A 257 -19.93 1.01 -9.59
N SER A 258 -19.34 -0.13 -9.96
CA SER A 258 -20.05 -1.22 -10.64
C SER A 258 -21.00 -2.00 -9.72
N ALA A 259 -20.71 -2.05 -8.42
CA ALA A 259 -21.54 -2.76 -7.43
C ALA A 259 -22.97 -2.22 -7.33
N ALA A 260 -23.18 -0.94 -7.69
CA ALA A 260 -24.52 -0.34 -7.74
C ALA A 260 -25.44 -1.01 -8.81
N GLY A 261 -24.88 -1.75 -9.78
CA GLY A 261 -25.63 -2.50 -10.78
C GLY A 261 -26.11 -3.89 -10.32
N SER A 262 -25.76 -4.31 -9.10
CA SER A 262 -26.09 -5.64 -8.57
C SER A 262 -27.30 -5.59 -7.63
N LEU A 263 -28.31 -6.40 -7.93
CA LEU A 263 -29.46 -6.60 -7.06
C LEU A 263 -29.08 -7.37 -5.79
N VAL A 264 -28.13 -8.29 -5.89
CA VAL A 264 -27.55 -8.98 -4.73
C VAL A 264 -26.90 -7.96 -3.78
N SER A 265 -26.13 -6.99 -4.28
CA SER A 265 -25.55 -5.91 -3.45
C SER A 265 -26.62 -5.10 -2.74
N TYR A 266 -27.74 -4.82 -3.40
CA TYR A 266 -28.91 -4.14 -2.82
C TYR A 266 -29.62 -5.00 -1.77
N ALA A 267 -29.84 -6.29 -2.04
CA ALA A 267 -30.44 -7.22 -1.09
C ALA A 267 -29.59 -7.39 0.17
N LEU A 268 -28.27 -7.55 0.04
CA LEU A 268 -27.33 -7.69 1.15
C LEU A 268 -27.06 -6.36 1.89
N LYS A 269 -27.70 -5.25 1.50
CA LYS A 269 -27.51 -3.92 2.09
C LYS A 269 -26.07 -3.39 1.95
N ILE A 270 -25.35 -3.89 0.96
CA ILE A 270 -24.05 -3.36 0.53
C ILE A 270 -24.29 -2.00 -0.15
N THR A 271 -25.31 -1.94 -1.02
CA THR A 271 -25.77 -0.69 -1.62
C THR A 271 -27.19 -0.37 -1.14
N ASP A 272 -27.53 0.93 -1.16
CA ASP A 272 -28.89 1.42 -0.87
C ASP A 272 -29.59 1.95 -2.14
N LEU A 273 -29.00 1.68 -3.31
CA LEU A 273 -29.56 2.02 -4.62
C LEU A 273 -30.20 0.77 -5.25
N ASP A 274 -31.48 0.85 -5.62
CA ASP A 274 -32.16 -0.18 -6.40
C ASP A 274 -31.71 -0.11 -7.88
N PRO A 275 -31.10 -1.18 -8.43
CA PRO A 275 -30.54 -1.13 -9.79
C PRO A 275 -31.60 -1.20 -10.90
N LEU A 276 -32.78 -1.80 -10.65
CA LEU A 276 -33.76 -2.08 -11.71
C LEU A 276 -34.42 -0.83 -12.28
N PRO A 277 -34.89 0.15 -11.47
CA PRO A 277 -35.51 1.36 -11.99
C PRO A 277 -34.58 2.21 -12.87
N TYR A 278 -33.27 2.03 -12.72
CA TYR A 278 -32.25 2.75 -13.50
C TYR A 278 -31.65 1.92 -14.63
N ASN A 279 -32.16 0.73 -14.87
CA ASN A 279 -31.67 -0.21 -15.90
C ASN A 279 -30.15 -0.46 -15.77
N LEU A 280 -29.62 -0.57 -14.54
CA LEU A 280 -28.22 -0.87 -14.32
C LEU A 280 -27.92 -2.33 -14.63
N LEU A 281 -26.81 -2.56 -15.35
CA LEU A 281 -26.42 -3.88 -15.82
C LEU A 281 -25.50 -4.57 -14.78
N PHE A 282 -25.88 -5.79 -14.38
CA PHE A 282 -25.07 -6.63 -13.50
C PHE A 282 -23.74 -7.06 -14.14
N GLU A 283 -23.73 -7.24 -15.45
CA GLU A 283 -22.56 -7.65 -16.23
C GLU A 283 -21.42 -6.61 -16.17
N ARG A 284 -21.71 -5.38 -15.76
CA ARG A 284 -20.69 -4.35 -15.48
C ARG A 284 -20.00 -4.59 -14.14
N PHE A 285 -20.65 -5.25 -13.19
CA PHE A 285 -20.11 -5.63 -11.90
C PHE A 285 -19.40 -6.98 -11.97
N LEU A 286 -20.07 -8.02 -12.48
CA LEU A 286 -19.51 -9.35 -12.68
C LEU A 286 -19.89 -9.88 -14.06
N ASN A 287 -18.86 -10.29 -14.81
CA ASN A 287 -19.03 -10.93 -16.10
C ASN A 287 -18.29 -12.27 -16.11
N PRO A 288 -18.98 -13.41 -16.28
CA PRO A 288 -18.37 -14.73 -16.36
C PRO A 288 -17.31 -14.90 -17.46
N GLU A 289 -17.43 -14.13 -18.55
CA GLU A 289 -16.49 -14.15 -19.66
C GLU A 289 -15.16 -13.42 -19.32
N ARG A 290 -15.20 -12.54 -18.30
CA ARG A 290 -14.05 -11.79 -17.84
C ARG A 290 -13.74 -12.17 -16.40
N ILE A 291 -12.88 -13.17 -16.22
CA ILE A 291 -12.46 -13.64 -14.88
C ILE A 291 -11.63 -12.54 -14.20
N SER A 292 -12.31 -11.66 -13.49
CA SER A 292 -11.69 -10.68 -12.60
C SER A 292 -12.41 -10.72 -11.25
N MET A 293 -11.66 -10.50 -10.17
CA MET A 293 -12.25 -10.36 -8.84
C MET A 293 -13.18 -9.12 -8.85
N PRO A 294 -14.38 -9.20 -8.23
CA PRO A 294 -15.23 -8.03 -8.09
C PRO A 294 -14.54 -6.97 -7.23
N ASP A 295 -14.73 -5.72 -7.62
CA ASP A 295 -14.26 -4.55 -6.89
C ASP A 295 -15.48 -3.78 -6.36
N ILE A 296 -15.59 -3.68 -5.04
CA ILE A 296 -16.68 -2.97 -4.37
C ILE A 296 -16.11 -1.76 -3.63
N ASP A 297 -16.41 -0.60 -4.15
CA ASP A 297 -16.06 0.68 -3.53
C ASP A 297 -17.07 1.03 -2.43
N VAL A 298 -16.59 1.28 -1.21
CA VAL A 298 -17.42 1.67 -0.07
C VAL A 298 -16.90 2.94 0.55
N ASP A 299 -17.78 3.93 0.69
CA ASP A 299 -17.46 5.21 1.33
C ASP A 299 -17.90 5.19 2.81
N PHE A 300 -16.96 5.41 3.73
CA PHE A 300 -17.22 5.55 5.16
C PHE A 300 -16.93 6.98 5.64
N CYS A 301 -17.58 7.37 6.74
CA CYS A 301 -17.25 8.59 7.45
C CYS A 301 -15.73 8.68 7.70
N GLN A 302 -15.12 9.78 7.26
CA GLN A 302 -13.67 9.97 7.34
C GLN A 302 -13.13 9.85 8.77
N ASP A 303 -13.84 10.41 9.74
CA ASP A 303 -13.42 10.46 11.14
C ASP A 303 -13.43 9.07 11.81
N ARG A 304 -14.36 8.19 11.39
CA ARG A 304 -14.60 6.89 12.02
C ARG A 304 -14.23 5.69 11.14
N ARG A 305 -13.68 5.91 9.93
CA ARG A 305 -13.22 4.82 9.04
C ARG A 305 -12.22 3.88 9.71
N GLY A 306 -11.37 4.42 10.59
CA GLY A 306 -10.39 3.62 11.35
C GLY A 306 -11.01 2.52 12.20
N GLU A 307 -12.21 2.74 12.76
CA GLU A 307 -12.94 1.74 13.54
C GLU A 307 -13.37 0.54 12.68
N VAL A 308 -13.80 0.82 11.43
CA VAL A 308 -14.19 -0.24 10.49
C VAL A 308 -12.98 -1.06 10.06
N ILE A 309 -11.84 -0.40 9.73
CA ILE A 309 -10.60 -1.08 9.36
C ILE A 309 -10.14 -1.99 10.51
N LYS A 310 -10.18 -1.50 11.75
CA LYS A 310 -9.84 -2.28 12.94
C LYS A 310 -10.75 -3.50 13.09
N TYR A 311 -12.06 -3.32 12.96
CA TYR A 311 -13.03 -4.42 13.00
C TYR A 311 -12.71 -5.50 11.96
N VAL A 312 -12.44 -5.11 10.72
CA VAL A 312 -12.12 -6.05 9.63
C VAL A 312 -10.83 -6.81 9.94
N ALA A 313 -9.79 -6.13 10.45
CA ALA A 313 -8.54 -6.77 10.84
C ALA A 313 -8.73 -7.78 11.99
N GLU A 314 -9.54 -7.44 13.00
CA GLU A 314 -9.87 -8.32 14.13
C GLU A 314 -10.70 -9.53 13.68
N GLN A 315 -11.66 -9.34 12.76
CA GLN A 315 -12.53 -10.42 12.29
C GLN A 315 -11.83 -11.37 11.32
N TYR A 316 -11.07 -10.85 10.37
CA TYR A 316 -10.53 -11.63 9.26
C TYR A 316 -9.03 -11.87 9.36
N GLY A 317 -8.36 -11.28 10.35
CA GLY A 317 -6.93 -11.40 10.62
C GLY A 317 -6.12 -10.22 10.10
N GLU A 318 -5.16 -9.77 10.90
CA GLU A 318 -4.30 -8.61 10.58
C GLU A 318 -3.50 -8.80 9.28
N TYR A 319 -3.09 -10.03 8.98
CA TYR A 319 -2.36 -10.35 7.74
C TYR A 319 -3.24 -10.43 6.48
N ASN A 320 -4.56 -10.41 6.64
CA ASN A 320 -5.51 -10.44 5.53
C ASN A 320 -6.06 -9.05 5.18
N VAL A 321 -5.66 -8.03 5.93
CA VAL A 321 -6.11 -6.65 5.75
C VAL A 321 -4.91 -5.74 5.58
N ALA A 322 -4.85 -5.05 4.46
CA ALA A 322 -3.75 -4.15 4.15
C ALA A 322 -4.26 -2.86 3.51
N GLN A 323 -3.53 -1.78 3.75
CA GLN A 323 -3.73 -0.55 2.99
C GLN A 323 -2.85 -0.61 1.74
N VAL A 324 -3.44 -0.32 0.58
CA VAL A 324 -2.69 -0.25 -0.67
C VAL A 324 -1.89 1.04 -0.70
N ALA A 325 -0.57 0.91 -0.94
CA ALA A 325 0.29 2.05 -1.17
C ALA A 325 -0.10 2.74 -2.48
N THR A 326 -0.31 4.05 -2.42
CA THR A 326 -0.58 4.87 -3.60
C THR A 326 0.61 5.77 -3.88
N PHE A 327 1.04 5.80 -5.14
CA PHE A 327 2.11 6.69 -5.60
C PHE A 327 1.49 7.95 -6.19
N GLY A 328 1.69 9.08 -5.49
CA GLY A 328 1.31 10.39 -6.00
C GLY A 328 2.28 10.86 -7.09
N LYS A 329 1.75 11.45 -8.15
CA LYS A 329 2.54 12.15 -9.17
C LYS A 329 2.19 13.63 -9.13
N MET A 330 3.19 14.48 -9.18
CA MET A 330 2.96 15.91 -9.37
C MET A 330 2.52 16.15 -10.81
N LEU A 331 1.34 16.76 -10.97
CA LEU A 331 0.83 17.11 -12.30
C LEU A 331 1.57 18.33 -12.84
N ALA A 332 1.64 18.47 -14.16
CA ALA A 332 2.44 19.48 -14.86
C ALA A 332 2.25 20.92 -14.34
N LYS A 333 1.00 21.37 -14.17
CA LYS A 333 0.71 22.70 -13.61
C LYS A 333 1.06 22.84 -12.13
N ALA A 334 0.90 21.79 -11.35
CA ALA A 334 1.20 21.79 -9.93
C ALA A 334 2.72 21.82 -9.71
N VAL A 335 3.47 20.97 -10.39
CA VAL A 335 4.92 20.92 -10.23
C VAL A 335 5.60 22.23 -10.58
N VAL A 336 5.13 22.93 -11.64
CA VAL A 336 5.67 24.25 -11.98
C VAL A 336 5.51 25.24 -10.84
N ARG A 337 4.32 25.28 -10.21
CA ARG A 337 4.08 26.21 -9.09
C ARG A 337 4.83 25.81 -7.83
N ASP A 338 4.93 24.51 -7.55
CA ASP A 338 5.62 24.01 -6.36
C ASP A 338 7.14 24.22 -6.47
N VAL A 339 7.73 23.94 -7.63
CA VAL A 339 9.14 24.21 -7.89
C VAL A 339 9.43 25.71 -7.84
N ALA A 340 8.59 26.53 -8.51
CA ALA A 340 8.74 27.97 -8.48
C ALA A 340 8.69 28.53 -7.04
N ARG A 341 7.80 27.99 -6.22
CA ARG A 341 7.66 28.39 -4.81
C ARG A 341 8.94 28.10 -4.01
N VAL A 342 9.53 26.92 -4.14
CA VAL A 342 10.77 26.56 -3.40
C VAL A 342 12.04 27.17 -3.99
N MET A 343 11.95 27.68 -5.23
CA MET A 343 13.01 28.48 -5.87
C MET A 343 12.79 29.98 -5.72
N GLU A 344 11.82 30.41 -4.89
CA GLU A 344 11.50 31.82 -4.60
C GLU A 344 11.13 32.65 -5.83
N VAL A 345 10.63 32.01 -6.91
CA VAL A 345 10.11 32.70 -8.09
C VAL A 345 8.79 33.38 -7.73
N PRO A 346 8.59 34.66 -8.14
CA PRO A 346 7.35 35.37 -7.83
C PRO A 346 6.09 34.61 -8.28
N TYR A 347 5.09 34.53 -7.42
CA TYR A 347 3.87 33.75 -7.68
C TYR A 347 3.19 34.10 -9.01
N ASN A 348 3.15 35.39 -9.38
CA ASN A 348 2.52 35.83 -10.62
C ASN A 348 3.22 35.25 -11.86
N GLU A 349 4.55 35.25 -11.88
CA GLU A 349 5.35 34.69 -12.98
C GLU A 349 5.13 33.17 -13.08
N ALA A 350 5.21 32.46 -11.96
CA ALA A 350 4.97 31.02 -11.91
C ALA A 350 3.55 30.66 -12.38
N ASN A 351 2.56 31.45 -11.97
CA ASN A 351 1.17 31.21 -12.36
C ASN A 351 0.89 31.51 -13.83
N ASP A 352 1.50 32.56 -14.36
CA ASP A 352 1.36 32.91 -15.79
C ASP A 352 2.02 31.85 -16.67
N PHE A 353 3.20 31.34 -16.27
CA PHE A 353 3.81 30.21 -16.96
C PHE A 353 2.94 28.94 -16.86
N ALA A 354 2.41 28.62 -15.69
CA ALA A 354 1.54 27.44 -15.51
C ALA A 354 0.24 27.51 -16.34
N LYS A 355 -0.29 28.71 -16.64
CA LYS A 355 -1.45 28.89 -17.52
C LYS A 355 -1.18 28.53 -18.98
N LEU A 356 0.08 28.57 -19.42
CA LEU A 356 0.47 28.17 -20.80
C LEU A 356 0.33 26.65 -20.99
N ILE A 357 0.34 25.87 -19.92
CA ILE A 357 0.15 24.41 -19.98
C ILE A 357 -1.33 24.11 -20.22
N PRO A 358 -1.70 23.35 -21.26
CA PRO A 358 -3.09 22.97 -21.52
C PRO A 358 -3.74 22.22 -20.36
N ASP A 359 -5.08 22.31 -20.24
CA ASP A 359 -5.89 21.58 -19.27
C ASP A 359 -6.30 20.20 -19.84
N GLU A 360 -5.33 19.39 -20.22
CA GLU A 360 -5.57 18.05 -20.74
C GLU A 360 -5.17 16.99 -19.73
N LEU A 361 -5.97 15.93 -19.64
CA LEU A 361 -5.68 14.81 -18.74
C LEU A 361 -4.43 14.06 -19.19
N GLY A 362 -3.44 13.94 -18.30
CA GLY A 362 -2.20 13.21 -18.56
C GLY A 362 -1.13 14.03 -19.30
N ILE A 363 -1.31 15.36 -19.41
CA ILE A 363 -0.28 16.22 -20.01
C ILE A 363 1.00 16.19 -19.16
N THR A 364 2.14 16.13 -19.83
CA THR A 364 3.49 16.16 -19.23
C THR A 364 4.26 17.38 -19.72
N LEU A 365 5.31 17.77 -18.98
CA LEU A 365 6.22 18.85 -19.38
C LEU A 365 7.27 18.38 -20.39
N MET A 366 7.36 17.08 -20.64
CA MET A 366 8.27 16.53 -21.64
C MET A 366 7.58 16.45 -22.98
N ALA A 367 8.33 16.76 -24.04
CA ALA A 367 7.85 16.53 -25.41
C ALA A 367 7.56 15.05 -25.60
N HIS A 368 6.33 14.72 -25.97
CA HIS A 368 5.93 13.35 -26.32
C HIS A 368 5.14 13.35 -27.63
N LYS A 369 5.26 12.27 -28.38
CA LYS A 369 4.47 12.09 -29.58
C LYS A 369 3.02 11.85 -29.19
N ASN A 370 2.12 12.62 -29.80
CA ASN A 370 0.68 12.36 -29.66
C ASN A 370 0.31 11.01 -30.30
N LYS A 371 -0.97 10.62 -30.19
CA LYS A 371 -1.46 9.35 -30.81
C LYS A 371 -1.28 9.30 -32.34
N LYS A 372 -1.00 10.42 -33.00
CA LYS A 372 -0.71 10.51 -34.44
C LYS A 372 0.80 10.52 -34.76
N GLY A 373 1.68 10.45 -33.72
CA GLY A 373 3.12 10.45 -33.89
C GLY A 373 3.75 11.85 -34.08
N GLU A 374 2.99 12.94 -33.91
CA GLU A 374 3.44 14.33 -33.95
C GLU A 374 3.95 14.76 -32.56
N ILE A 375 5.04 15.57 -32.54
CA ILE A 375 5.64 16.13 -31.29
C ILE A 375 4.91 17.40 -30.91
#